data_c1fa9ab3f0dfc90e78d10461d89f9dda
#
_entry.id   c1fa9ab3f0dfc90e78d10461d89f9dda
#
_cell.length_a   1.000
_cell.length_b   1.000
_cell.length_c   1.000
_cell.angle_alpha   90.00
_cell.angle_beta   90.00
_cell.angle_gamma   90.00
#
_symmetry.space_group_name_H-M   'P 1'
#
loop_
_entity.id
_entity.type
_entity.pdbx_description
1 polymer ?
#
loop_
_entity_poly.entity_id
_entity_poly.type
_entity_poly.pdbx_seq_one_letter_code
_entity_poly.pdbx_strand_id
1 'polypeptide(L)'
;AYDSHAVATLRSDDTPRLAFRIPEVEEVKTRQESGRAFLAFQLGKSEILDNFRSNATELAKIMQAIDLVKNDSNVTVSHIAIHGYASPDGSLSLNEKLSAERTQALKSWVMSKYQFDESLFTTAHTAEDWDGLVNFLRNNNTLEGREGILDIITTVGDLDKREARIREEYPSQYRFMLDNWYPFLRHSDYTVGYIVRPFTVEEAKRELKLHPQNLSIDEMFRIAQTYKEGSEEYNEVFLIAVKQNPDHPVANLNAACIALRAGDKTAAAGYLEKAMPCAERDLATGVLRMMEGHVEEAERLFEAADKAGLREEARHNLRILHPERY
;
A
#
# COMPACT_ATOMS: atom_id res chain seq x y z
N ALA A 1 -3.26 -58.35 -27.09
CA ALA A 1 -3.28 -56.90 -27.33
C ALA A 1 -3.05 -56.21 -25.99
N TYR A 2 -1.83 -55.76 -25.74
CA TYR A 2 -1.49 -54.94 -24.59
C TYR A 2 -1.26 -53.53 -25.11
N ASP A 3 -2.14 -52.62 -24.71
CA ASP A 3 -1.97 -51.20 -24.92
C ASP A 3 -0.92 -50.69 -23.95
N SER A 4 0.28 -50.40 -24.46
CA SER A 4 1.32 -49.72 -23.74
C SER A 4 1.03 -48.22 -23.76
N HIS A 5 0.47 -47.69 -22.70
CA HIS A 5 0.48 -46.24 -22.44
C HIS A 5 1.96 -45.82 -22.32
N ALA A 6 2.48 -45.22 -23.36
CA ALA A 6 3.77 -44.52 -23.31
C ALA A 6 3.61 -43.32 -22.37
N VAL A 7 4.13 -43.46 -21.17
CA VAL A 7 4.41 -42.31 -20.31
C VAL A 7 5.52 -41.54 -21.02
N ALA A 8 5.16 -40.45 -21.66
CA ALA A 8 6.13 -39.50 -22.20
C ALA A 8 6.92 -38.98 -21.03
N THR A 9 8.14 -39.46 -20.85
CA THR A 9 9.14 -38.88 -19.98
C THR A 9 9.44 -37.49 -20.53
N LEU A 10 8.94 -36.44 -19.89
CA LEU A 10 9.27 -35.05 -20.18
C LEU A 10 10.81 -34.94 -20.14
N ARG A 11 11.43 -34.69 -21.28
CA ARG A 11 12.84 -34.37 -21.33
C ARG A 11 13.06 -33.07 -20.58
N SER A 12 14.19 -32.90 -19.90
CA SER A 12 14.54 -31.70 -19.15
C SER A 12 14.51 -30.38 -19.97
N ASP A 13 14.27 -30.50 -21.27
CA ASP A 13 14.26 -29.43 -22.26
C ASP A 13 12.83 -28.97 -22.64
N ASP A 14 11.80 -29.61 -22.12
CA ASP A 14 10.39 -29.28 -22.42
C ASP A 14 9.76 -28.30 -21.42
N THR A 15 10.56 -27.74 -20.52
CA THR A 15 10.08 -26.74 -19.57
C THR A 15 10.04 -25.37 -20.22
N PRO A 16 8.89 -24.66 -20.16
CA PRO A 16 8.80 -23.30 -20.68
C PRO A 16 9.81 -22.36 -20.03
N ARG A 17 10.44 -21.53 -20.83
CA ARG A 17 11.36 -20.49 -20.35
C ARG A 17 10.61 -19.22 -20.03
N LEU A 18 11.06 -18.56 -18.98
CA LEU A 18 10.58 -17.30 -18.48
C LEU A 18 11.75 -16.30 -18.39
N ALA A 19 11.44 -15.02 -18.45
CA ALA A 19 12.40 -13.96 -18.25
C ALA A 19 11.99 -13.08 -17.08
N PHE A 20 12.89 -12.88 -16.14
CA PHE A 20 12.71 -11.99 -15.00
C PHE A 20 13.13 -10.57 -15.39
N ARG A 21 12.38 -9.59 -14.94
CA ARG A 21 12.69 -8.18 -15.16
C ARG A 21 13.63 -7.67 -14.08
N ILE A 22 14.75 -7.05 -14.48
CA ILE A 22 15.64 -6.35 -13.56
C ILE A 22 14.94 -5.05 -13.12
N PRO A 23 14.73 -4.85 -11.81
CA PRO A 23 14.13 -3.62 -11.32
C PRO A 23 15.03 -2.41 -11.51
N GLU A 24 14.44 -1.22 -11.62
CA GLU A 24 15.17 0.02 -11.54
C GLU A 24 15.74 0.22 -10.14
N VAL A 25 16.91 0.85 -10.05
CA VAL A 25 17.56 1.16 -8.77
C VAL A 25 16.78 2.27 -8.07
N GLU A 26 16.36 2.03 -6.85
CA GLU A 26 15.81 3.05 -5.97
C GLU A 26 16.99 3.80 -5.29
N GLU A 27 17.36 4.95 -5.83
CA GLU A 27 18.53 5.70 -5.35
C GLU A 27 18.37 6.20 -3.91
N VAL A 28 17.17 6.64 -3.54
CA VAL A 28 16.83 7.09 -2.20
C VAL A 28 15.60 6.32 -1.71
N LYS A 29 15.81 5.46 -0.73
CA LYS A 29 14.74 4.68 -0.12
C LYS A 29 13.98 5.50 0.89
N THR A 30 12.88 6.11 0.45
CA THR A 30 11.96 6.85 1.32
C THR A 30 10.82 5.95 1.74
N ARG A 31 10.55 5.92 3.04
CA ARG A 31 9.46 5.14 3.65
C ARG A 31 8.68 6.02 4.61
N GLN A 32 7.51 5.55 5.04
CA GLN A 32 6.70 6.26 6.02
C GLN A 32 5.88 5.30 6.86
N GLU A 33 5.67 5.71 8.13
CA GLU A 33 4.67 5.17 9.02
C GLU A 33 3.56 6.21 9.19
N SER A 34 2.31 5.80 9.10
CA SER A 34 1.16 6.69 9.20
C SER A 34 0.11 6.13 10.14
N GLY A 35 -0.62 7.01 10.79
CA GLY A 35 -1.72 6.61 11.66
C GLY A 35 -2.68 7.74 11.95
N ARG A 36 -3.69 7.42 12.71
CA ARG A 36 -4.73 8.34 13.18
C ARG A 36 -4.88 8.21 14.69
N ALA A 37 -4.88 9.33 15.39
CA ALA A 37 -5.11 9.42 16.82
C ALA A 37 -6.38 10.24 17.12
N PHE A 38 -7.18 9.76 18.08
CA PHE A 38 -8.40 10.40 18.53
C PHE A 38 -8.18 11.03 19.91
N LEU A 39 -7.38 12.12 19.92
CA LEU A 39 -7.07 12.82 21.15
C LEU A 39 -8.29 13.57 21.70
N ALA A 40 -8.54 13.40 22.98
CA ALA A 40 -9.58 14.09 23.70
C ALA A 40 -9.03 15.39 24.33
N PHE A 41 -9.81 16.45 24.23
CA PHE A 41 -9.52 17.75 24.83
C PHE A 41 -10.64 18.16 25.78
N GLN A 42 -10.33 18.93 26.79
CA GLN A 42 -11.36 19.59 27.57
C GLN A 42 -12.14 20.58 26.70
N LEU A 43 -13.36 20.87 27.06
CA LEU A 43 -14.25 21.73 26.29
C LEU A 43 -13.59 23.11 26.02
N GLY A 44 -13.49 23.48 24.74
CA GLY A 44 -12.87 24.74 24.34
C GLY A 44 -11.36 24.85 24.60
N LYS A 45 -10.70 23.74 24.90
CA LYS A 45 -9.25 23.70 25.17
C LYS A 45 -8.50 22.96 24.07
N SER A 46 -7.20 23.25 23.99
CA SER A 46 -6.24 22.64 23.06
C SER A 46 -5.04 21.99 23.77
N GLU A 47 -5.00 22.05 25.09
CA GLU A 47 -3.94 21.41 25.88
C GLU A 47 -4.09 19.89 25.85
N ILE A 48 -2.98 19.19 25.58
CA ILE A 48 -2.91 17.73 25.66
C ILE A 48 -2.62 17.34 27.12
N LEU A 49 -3.60 16.65 27.71
CA LEU A 49 -3.46 16.04 29.02
C LEU A 49 -3.28 14.53 28.81
N ASP A 50 -2.08 14.02 29.09
CA ASP A 50 -1.68 12.63 28.79
C ASP A 50 -2.65 11.57 29.33
N ASN A 51 -3.24 11.79 30.50
CA ASN A 51 -4.15 10.85 31.14
C ASN A 51 -5.63 11.24 31.02
N PHE A 52 -5.98 12.20 30.17
CA PHE A 52 -7.37 12.59 29.98
C PHE A 52 -8.07 11.60 29.03
N ARG A 53 -9.12 10.93 29.53
CA ARG A 53 -9.87 9.91 28.78
C ARG A 53 -8.92 8.83 28.22
N SER A 54 -8.97 8.61 26.89
CA SER A 54 -8.15 7.61 26.17
C SER A 54 -6.80 8.16 25.66
N ASN A 55 -6.40 9.38 26.04
CA ASN A 55 -5.18 9.98 25.49
C ASN A 55 -3.93 9.15 25.69
N ALA A 56 -3.75 8.50 26.82
CA ALA A 56 -2.61 7.62 27.04
C ALA A 56 -2.46 6.54 25.94
N THR A 57 -3.58 5.93 25.55
CA THR A 57 -3.61 4.91 24.49
C THR A 57 -3.38 5.55 23.11
N GLU A 58 -4.00 6.68 22.84
CA GLU A 58 -3.88 7.36 21.55
C GLU A 58 -2.47 7.94 21.32
N LEU A 59 -1.87 8.53 22.36
CA LEU A 59 -0.49 9.01 22.32
C LEU A 59 0.51 7.86 22.18
N ALA A 60 0.24 6.71 22.81
CA ALA A 60 1.07 5.52 22.67
C ALA A 60 1.16 5.02 21.22
N LYS A 61 0.10 5.15 20.41
CA LYS A 61 0.14 4.81 18.99
C LYS A 61 1.13 5.69 18.21
N ILE A 62 1.12 7.00 18.50
CA ILE A 62 2.04 7.96 17.87
C ILE A 62 3.47 7.63 18.29
N MET A 63 3.69 7.38 19.58
CA MET A 63 5.03 7.02 20.10
C MET A 63 5.52 5.72 19.45
N GLN A 64 4.67 4.72 19.32
CA GLN A 64 5.04 3.45 18.68
C GLN A 64 5.47 3.65 17.23
N ALA A 65 4.76 4.47 16.45
CA ALA A 65 5.13 4.77 15.07
C ALA A 65 6.49 5.49 14.99
N ILE A 66 6.75 6.42 15.89
CA ILE A 66 8.03 7.15 15.94
C ILE A 66 9.16 6.23 16.40
N ASP A 67 8.93 5.41 17.44
CA ASP A 67 9.94 4.51 18.01
C ASP A 67 10.36 3.41 17.03
N LEU A 68 9.44 2.89 16.22
CA LEU A 68 9.75 1.94 15.14
C LEU A 68 10.81 2.50 14.19
N VAL A 69 10.69 3.79 13.86
CA VAL A 69 11.64 4.47 12.97
C VAL A 69 12.90 4.87 13.72
N LYS A 70 12.77 5.54 14.86
CA LYS A 70 13.89 6.15 15.58
C LYS A 70 14.87 5.10 16.14
N ASN A 71 14.38 3.92 16.51
CA ASN A 71 15.20 2.86 17.10
C ASN A 71 15.93 1.99 16.07
N ASP A 72 15.64 2.15 14.79
CA ASP A 72 16.37 1.48 13.71
C ASP A 72 17.59 2.31 13.31
N SER A 73 18.80 1.80 13.55
CA SER A 73 20.06 2.47 13.20
C SER A 73 20.29 2.62 11.69
N ASN A 74 19.50 1.94 10.86
CA ASN A 74 19.58 1.99 9.40
C ASN A 74 18.74 3.11 8.79
N VAL A 75 17.95 3.81 9.60
CA VAL A 75 17.02 4.84 9.12
C VAL A 75 17.27 6.19 9.77
N THR A 76 16.88 7.24 9.05
CA THR A 76 16.90 8.62 9.54
C THR A 76 15.54 9.25 9.31
N VAL A 77 14.92 9.81 10.36
CA VAL A 77 13.66 10.54 10.23
C VAL A 77 13.88 11.74 9.31
N SER A 78 13.07 11.85 8.27
CA SER A 78 13.16 12.91 7.26
C SER A 78 12.12 13.99 7.46
N HIS A 79 10.91 13.64 7.90
CA HIS A 79 9.84 14.59 8.21
C HIS A 79 8.79 13.97 9.11
N ILE A 80 8.02 14.82 9.78
CA ILE A 80 6.84 14.45 10.56
C ILE A 80 5.71 15.39 10.13
N ALA A 81 4.66 14.82 9.55
CA ALA A 81 3.47 15.57 9.16
C ALA A 81 2.34 15.30 10.15
N ILE A 82 1.65 16.35 10.58
CA ILE A 82 0.50 16.28 11.47
C ILE A 82 -0.64 17.09 10.84
N HIS A 83 -1.81 16.48 10.69
CA HIS A 83 -3.01 17.12 10.20
C HIS A 83 -4.15 16.92 11.21
N GLY A 84 -4.55 18.01 11.86
CA GLY A 84 -5.63 18.01 12.85
C GLY A 84 -6.98 18.33 12.24
N TYR A 85 -8.01 17.68 12.76
CA TYR A 85 -9.41 17.84 12.32
C TYR A 85 -10.31 18.14 13.50
N ALA A 86 -11.30 19.01 13.29
CA ALA A 86 -12.45 19.13 14.19
C ALA A 86 -13.72 18.60 13.52
N SER A 87 -14.73 18.31 14.31
CA SER A 87 -16.04 17.89 13.82
C SER A 87 -16.90 19.10 13.43
N PRO A 88 -17.92 18.90 12.57
CA PRO A 88 -18.77 20.00 12.09
C PRO A 88 -19.62 20.73 13.13
N ASP A 89 -19.75 20.20 14.36
CA ASP A 89 -20.53 20.84 15.42
C ASP A 89 -19.86 22.10 15.97
N GLY A 90 -20.63 23.13 16.15
CA GLY A 90 -20.17 24.44 16.56
C GLY A 90 -19.94 25.40 15.38
N SER A 91 -19.44 26.60 15.67
CA SER A 91 -19.17 27.55 14.60
C SER A 91 -17.87 27.24 13.86
N LEU A 92 -17.86 27.49 12.56
CA LEU A 92 -16.66 27.34 11.72
C LEU A 92 -15.46 28.12 12.31
N SER A 93 -15.70 29.35 12.78
CA SER A 93 -14.64 30.18 13.37
C SER A 93 -14.00 29.54 14.61
N LEU A 94 -14.80 28.91 15.47
CA LEU A 94 -14.30 28.19 16.64
C LEU A 94 -13.55 26.93 16.24
N ASN A 95 -14.10 26.16 15.30
CA ASN A 95 -13.50 24.93 14.80
C ASN A 95 -12.18 25.19 14.08
N GLU A 96 -12.08 26.28 13.31
CA GLU A 96 -10.83 26.74 12.68
C GLU A 96 -9.74 26.98 13.74
N LYS A 97 -10.06 27.74 14.76
CA LYS A 97 -9.13 28.02 15.87
C LYS A 97 -8.74 26.75 16.61
N LEU A 98 -9.69 25.92 17.02
CA LEU A 98 -9.41 24.72 17.82
C LEU A 98 -8.63 23.67 17.03
N SER A 99 -8.95 23.44 15.77
CA SER A 99 -8.21 22.48 14.94
C SER A 99 -6.76 22.92 14.76
N ALA A 100 -6.50 24.19 14.50
CA ALA A 100 -5.16 24.75 14.39
C ALA A 100 -4.38 24.63 15.71
N GLU A 101 -4.95 25.06 16.82
CA GLU A 101 -4.30 25.04 18.14
C GLU A 101 -4.00 23.60 18.61
N ARG A 102 -4.92 22.67 18.41
CA ARG A 102 -4.76 21.24 18.75
C ARG A 102 -3.68 20.58 17.92
N THR A 103 -3.56 20.94 16.64
CA THR A 103 -2.48 20.48 15.78
C THR A 103 -1.13 20.96 16.29
N GLN A 104 -1.01 22.24 16.65
CA GLN A 104 0.22 22.80 17.23
C GLN A 104 0.55 22.19 18.59
N ALA A 105 -0.47 21.90 19.41
CA ALA A 105 -0.26 21.26 20.70
C ALA A 105 0.32 19.83 20.52
N LEU A 106 -0.14 19.07 19.54
CA LEU A 106 0.41 17.75 19.24
C LEU A 106 1.85 17.83 18.71
N LYS A 107 2.13 18.78 17.80
CA LYS A 107 3.51 19.07 17.35
C LYS A 107 4.43 19.33 18.54
N SER A 108 4.03 20.24 19.42
CA SER A 108 4.81 20.61 20.61
C SER A 108 5.02 19.44 21.56
N TRP A 109 3.99 18.60 21.72
CA TRP A 109 4.06 17.39 22.55
C TRP A 109 5.10 16.41 21.99
N VAL A 110 5.06 16.12 20.68
CA VAL A 110 6.02 15.22 20.01
C VAL A 110 7.45 15.80 20.11
N MET A 111 7.63 17.10 19.85
CA MET A 111 8.93 17.76 19.97
C MET A 111 9.52 17.62 21.38
N SER A 112 8.68 17.80 22.41
CA SER A 112 9.14 17.70 23.81
C SER A 112 9.55 16.28 24.20
N LYS A 113 8.87 15.26 23.66
CA LYS A 113 9.15 13.85 23.96
C LYS A 113 10.42 13.34 23.27
N TYR A 114 10.66 13.76 22.03
CA TYR A 114 11.70 13.20 21.17
C TYR A 114 12.85 14.15 20.86
N GLN A 115 12.75 15.43 21.25
CA GLN A 115 13.75 16.46 20.98
C GLN A 115 14.08 16.60 19.48
N PHE A 116 13.08 16.44 18.61
CA PHE A 116 13.22 16.67 17.19
C PHE A 116 13.36 18.15 16.87
N ASP A 117 14.14 18.45 15.83
CA ASP A 117 14.21 19.80 15.27
C ASP A 117 12.86 20.20 14.66
N GLU A 118 12.47 21.45 14.87
CA GLU A 118 11.21 21.99 14.37
C GLU A 118 11.09 21.92 12.84
N SER A 119 12.22 22.01 12.13
CA SER A 119 12.27 21.94 10.67
C SER A 119 11.79 20.61 10.08
N LEU A 120 11.73 19.54 10.89
CA LEU A 120 11.19 18.24 10.47
C LEU A 120 9.67 18.24 10.38
N PHE A 121 8.98 19.21 10.99
CA PHE A 121 7.53 19.20 11.10
C PHE A 121 6.84 19.96 9.98
N THR A 122 5.78 19.37 9.46
CA THR A 122 4.78 20.03 8.62
C THR A 122 3.42 19.86 9.28
N THR A 123 2.69 20.95 9.46
CA THR A 123 1.38 20.93 10.08
C THR A 123 0.32 21.48 9.14
N ALA A 124 -0.86 20.88 9.19
CA ALA A 124 -2.06 21.35 8.52
C ALA A 124 -3.27 21.08 9.42
N HIS A 125 -4.36 21.75 9.17
CA HIS A 125 -5.60 21.50 9.88
C HIS A 125 -6.80 21.66 8.96
N THR A 126 -7.89 20.99 9.32
CA THR A 126 -9.19 21.12 8.68
C THR A 126 -10.20 21.49 9.77
N ALA A 127 -10.84 22.63 9.61
CA ALA A 127 -11.77 23.16 10.61
C ALA A 127 -12.94 22.21 10.88
N GLU A 128 -13.43 21.52 9.85
CA GLU A 128 -14.56 20.61 9.93
C GLU A 128 -14.38 19.44 8.96
N ASP A 129 -14.39 18.22 9.50
CA ASP A 129 -14.19 17.00 8.70
C ASP A 129 -15.48 16.53 8.00
N TRP A 130 -15.95 17.33 7.05
CA TRP A 130 -17.12 16.98 6.25
C TRP A 130 -16.89 15.76 5.36
N ASP A 131 -15.68 15.55 4.87
CA ASP A 131 -15.33 14.37 4.06
C ASP A 131 -15.44 13.07 4.88
N GLY A 132 -14.98 13.11 6.14
CA GLY A 132 -15.18 12.02 7.08
C GLY A 132 -16.66 11.74 7.34
N LEU A 133 -17.49 12.77 7.49
CA LEU A 133 -18.94 12.60 7.65
C LEU A 133 -19.60 12.01 6.40
N VAL A 134 -19.21 12.45 5.21
CA VAL A 134 -19.67 11.87 3.94
C VAL A 134 -19.33 10.38 3.85
N ASN A 135 -18.14 9.99 4.29
CA ASN A 135 -17.75 8.58 4.32
C ASN A 135 -18.63 7.75 5.27
N PHE A 136 -18.95 8.26 6.46
CA PHE A 136 -19.91 7.61 7.35
C PHE A 136 -21.29 7.46 6.69
N LEU A 137 -21.81 8.51 6.08
CA LEU A 137 -23.09 8.51 5.40
C LEU A 137 -23.14 7.51 4.25
N ARG A 138 -22.08 7.44 3.42
CA ARG A 138 -22.00 6.51 2.28
C ARG A 138 -21.92 5.07 2.71
N ASN A 139 -21.22 4.78 3.80
CA ASN A 139 -21.01 3.42 4.30
C ASN A 139 -22.13 2.92 5.23
N ASN A 140 -23.14 3.74 5.55
CA ASN A 140 -24.25 3.38 6.43
C ASN A 140 -25.57 3.43 5.68
N ASN A 141 -26.00 2.30 5.16
CA ASN A 141 -27.22 2.19 4.35
C ASN A 141 -28.52 2.23 5.17
N THR A 142 -28.46 2.18 6.50
CA THR A 142 -29.63 2.07 7.38
C THR A 142 -30.09 3.41 7.94
N LEU A 143 -29.32 4.49 7.80
CA LEU A 143 -29.71 5.80 8.27
C LEU A 143 -30.79 6.39 7.36
N GLU A 144 -32.00 6.55 7.89
CA GLU A 144 -33.09 7.21 7.19
C GLU A 144 -32.72 8.68 6.89
N GLY A 145 -33.11 9.20 5.74
CA GLY A 145 -32.82 10.58 5.33
C GLY A 145 -31.36 10.82 4.87
N ARG A 146 -30.55 9.79 4.78
CA ARG A 146 -29.14 9.85 4.37
C ARG A 146 -28.92 10.64 3.08
N GLU A 147 -29.70 10.37 2.03
CA GLU A 147 -29.55 11.03 0.73
C GLU A 147 -29.85 12.53 0.80
N GLY A 148 -30.86 12.94 1.60
CA GLY A 148 -31.15 14.35 1.82
C GLY A 148 -30.03 15.08 2.57
N ILE A 149 -29.41 14.42 3.54
CA ILE A 149 -28.25 14.98 4.26
C ILE A 149 -27.06 15.12 3.31
N LEU A 150 -26.77 14.11 2.47
CA LEU A 150 -25.72 14.18 1.45
C LEU A 150 -25.98 15.31 0.44
N ASP A 151 -27.22 15.52 0.04
CA ASP A 151 -27.60 16.63 -0.84
C ASP A 151 -27.31 17.99 -0.20
N ILE A 152 -27.68 18.18 1.08
CA ILE A 152 -27.33 19.40 1.82
C ILE A 152 -25.82 19.62 1.85
N ILE A 153 -25.04 18.59 2.15
CA ILE A 153 -23.57 18.67 2.22
C ILE A 153 -22.98 19.11 0.89
N THR A 154 -23.49 18.60 -0.23
CA THR A 154 -22.97 18.90 -1.56
C THR A 154 -23.44 20.25 -2.13
N THR A 155 -24.62 20.72 -1.75
CA THR A 155 -25.25 21.92 -2.34
C THR A 155 -25.08 23.18 -1.49
N VAL A 156 -24.91 23.05 -0.18
CA VAL A 156 -24.77 24.21 0.73
C VAL A 156 -23.27 24.48 0.97
N GLY A 157 -22.78 25.55 0.36
CA GLY A 157 -21.34 25.91 0.43
C GLY A 157 -20.93 26.55 1.76
N ASP A 158 -21.81 27.28 2.42
CA ASP A 158 -21.58 27.90 3.73
C ASP A 158 -21.69 26.83 4.82
N LEU A 159 -20.60 26.57 5.55
CA LEU A 159 -20.49 25.42 6.47
C LEU A 159 -21.37 25.57 7.71
N ASP A 160 -21.48 26.78 8.27
CA ASP A 160 -22.37 27.03 9.41
C ASP A 160 -23.87 26.89 9.03
N LYS A 161 -24.23 27.36 7.82
CA LYS A 161 -25.59 27.15 7.28
C LYS A 161 -25.87 25.70 6.95
N ARG A 162 -24.86 24.98 6.44
CA ARG A 162 -24.95 23.54 6.15
C ARG A 162 -25.29 22.75 7.42
N GLU A 163 -24.54 22.96 8.49
CA GLU A 163 -24.76 22.31 9.78
C GLU A 163 -26.13 22.66 10.37
N ALA A 164 -26.46 23.96 10.37
CA ALA A 164 -27.75 24.43 10.86
C ALA A 164 -28.93 23.80 10.10
N ARG A 165 -28.84 23.71 8.77
CA ARG A 165 -29.88 23.11 7.94
C ARG A 165 -30.05 21.62 8.18
N ILE A 166 -28.95 20.86 8.35
CA ILE A 166 -29.02 19.43 8.70
C ILE A 166 -29.67 19.26 10.05
N ARG A 167 -29.32 20.07 11.04
CA ARG A 167 -29.89 20.03 12.38
C ARG A 167 -31.40 20.36 12.39
N GLU A 168 -31.84 21.29 11.54
CA GLU A 168 -33.24 21.70 11.42
C GLU A 168 -34.10 20.68 10.66
N GLU A 169 -33.63 20.21 9.50
CA GLU A 169 -34.40 19.32 8.63
C GLU A 169 -34.29 17.83 9.04
N TYR A 170 -33.18 17.43 9.70
CA TYR A 170 -32.92 16.05 10.12
C TYR A 170 -32.50 15.96 11.60
N PRO A 171 -33.33 16.43 12.55
CA PRO A 171 -32.89 16.56 13.95
C PRO A 171 -32.53 15.22 14.61
N SER A 172 -33.26 14.15 14.31
CA SER A 172 -33.00 12.82 14.87
C SER A 172 -31.68 12.23 14.33
N GLN A 173 -31.43 12.37 13.02
CA GLN A 173 -30.22 11.94 12.36
C GLN A 173 -29.02 12.78 12.82
N TYR A 174 -29.20 14.09 12.95
CA TYR A 174 -28.17 14.97 13.48
C TYR A 174 -27.74 14.55 14.89
N ARG A 175 -28.70 14.25 15.76
CA ARG A 175 -28.43 13.76 17.12
C ARG A 175 -27.68 12.43 17.10
N PHE A 176 -28.09 11.49 16.23
CA PHE A 176 -27.43 10.22 16.05
C PHE A 176 -25.98 10.41 15.59
N MET A 177 -25.75 11.24 14.57
CA MET A 177 -24.41 11.54 14.04
C MET A 177 -23.53 12.22 15.10
N LEU A 178 -24.06 13.17 15.85
CA LEU A 178 -23.36 13.88 16.92
C LEU A 178 -22.86 12.91 18.02
N ASP A 179 -23.71 11.95 18.41
CA ASP A 179 -23.40 11.02 19.48
C ASP A 179 -22.50 9.85 19.03
N ASN A 180 -22.61 9.41 17.75
CA ASN A 180 -21.97 8.19 17.27
C ASN A 180 -20.84 8.39 16.26
N TRP A 181 -20.86 9.45 15.44
CA TRP A 181 -19.89 9.66 14.36
C TRP A 181 -18.97 10.85 14.58
N TYR A 182 -19.49 11.96 15.10
CA TYR A 182 -18.72 13.19 15.30
C TYR A 182 -17.51 13.00 16.24
N PRO A 183 -17.52 12.13 17.26
CA PRO A 183 -16.31 11.84 18.02
C PRO A 183 -15.15 11.32 17.18
N PHE A 184 -15.43 10.58 16.09
CA PHE A 184 -14.45 10.06 15.16
C PHE A 184 -14.02 11.08 14.08
N LEU A 185 -14.70 12.20 13.97
CA LEU A 185 -14.32 13.31 13.11
C LEU A 185 -13.34 14.29 13.80
N ARG A 186 -13.10 14.10 15.09
CA ARG A 186 -12.10 14.85 15.89
C ARG A 186 -10.86 13.98 16.00
N HIS A 187 -9.94 14.15 15.07
CA HIS A 187 -8.74 13.31 15.02
C HIS A 187 -7.51 14.09 14.55
N SER A 188 -6.36 13.48 14.73
CA SER A 188 -5.10 13.95 14.15
C SER A 188 -4.50 12.81 13.33
N ASP A 189 -4.31 13.05 12.06
CA ASP A 189 -3.57 12.15 11.17
C ASP A 189 -2.09 12.50 11.23
N TYR A 190 -1.24 11.51 11.35
CA TYR A 190 0.20 11.71 11.43
C TYR A 190 0.95 10.79 10.47
N THR A 191 2.07 11.29 9.98
CA THR A 191 2.99 10.54 9.13
C THR A 191 4.41 10.80 9.60
N VAL A 192 5.17 9.73 9.82
CA VAL A 192 6.60 9.79 10.10
C VAL A 192 7.33 9.28 8.87
N GLY A 193 7.92 10.20 8.12
CA GLY A 193 8.73 9.88 6.95
C GLY A 193 10.18 9.62 7.35
N TYR A 194 10.82 8.67 6.68
CA TYR A 194 12.21 8.32 6.94
C TYR A 194 12.94 7.86 5.70
N ILE A 195 14.26 7.97 5.73
CA ILE A 195 15.15 7.52 4.68
C ILE A 195 15.93 6.32 5.21
N VAL A 196 15.94 5.25 4.43
CA VAL A 196 16.72 4.04 4.72
C VAL A 196 18.05 4.11 3.95
N ARG A 197 19.17 3.87 4.63
CA ARG A 197 20.47 3.82 3.96
C ARG A 197 20.55 2.66 2.96
N PRO A 198 21.42 2.73 1.96
CA PRO A 198 21.74 1.58 1.11
C PRO A 198 22.35 0.44 1.93
N PHE A 199 22.11 -0.81 1.47
CA PHE A 199 22.66 -2.01 2.07
C PHE A 199 23.63 -2.71 1.11
N THR A 200 24.68 -3.34 1.68
CA THR A 200 25.41 -4.40 0.97
C THR A 200 24.50 -5.62 0.81
N VAL A 201 24.84 -6.53 -0.10
CA VAL A 201 24.04 -7.76 -0.30
C VAL A 201 23.93 -8.59 0.98
N GLU A 202 25.01 -8.68 1.77
CA GLU A 202 25.01 -9.43 3.04
C GLU A 202 24.15 -8.76 4.13
N GLU A 203 24.17 -7.42 4.20
CA GLU A 203 23.25 -6.67 5.07
C GLU A 203 21.80 -6.84 4.62
N ALA A 204 21.55 -6.73 3.30
CA ALA A 204 20.23 -6.88 2.72
C ALA A 204 19.63 -8.27 3.00
N LYS A 205 20.42 -9.34 2.97
CA LYS A 205 19.97 -10.69 3.36
C LYS A 205 19.48 -10.76 4.80
N ARG A 206 20.14 -10.06 5.72
CA ARG A 206 19.69 -9.97 7.12
C ARG A 206 18.42 -9.15 7.26
N GLU A 207 18.37 -8.00 6.59
CA GLU A 207 17.19 -7.12 6.59
C GLU A 207 15.96 -7.80 5.94
N LEU A 208 16.15 -8.63 4.93
CA LEU A 208 15.06 -9.38 4.29
C LEU A 208 14.26 -10.22 5.31
N LYS A 209 14.93 -10.75 6.33
CA LYS A 209 14.31 -11.57 7.38
C LYS A 209 13.74 -10.74 8.54
N LEU A 210 14.34 -9.60 8.85
CA LEU A 210 14.02 -8.78 10.02
C LEU A 210 13.10 -7.60 9.67
N HIS A 211 13.45 -6.87 8.62
CA HIS A 211 12.78 -5.63 8.22
C HIS A 211 12.70 -5.53 6.68
N PRO A 212 11.96 -6.42 6.00
CA PRO A 212 11.90 -6.46 4.54
C PRO A 212 11.39 -5.14 3.93
N GLN A 213 10.61 -4.34 4.67
CA GLN A 213 10.15 -3.01 4.26
C GLN A 213 11.30 -2.00 4.06
N ASN A 214 12.46 -2.23 4.64
CA ASN A 214 13.64 -1.38 4.49
C ASN A 214 14.40 -1.63 3.18
N LEU A 215 14.05 -2.70 2.47
CA LEU A 215 14.69 -3.06 1.20
C LEU A 215 13.96 -2.46 0.00
N SER A 216 14.73 -2.07 -1.01
CA SER A 216 14.21 -1.80 -2.35
C SER A 216 14.03 -3.10 -3.13
N ILE A 217 13.24 -3.05 -4.20
CA ILE A 217 13.01 -4.22 -5.06
C ILE A 217 14.30 -4.62 -5.79
N ASP A 218 15.14 -3.68 -6.17
CA ASP A 218 16.44 -3.96 -6.79
C ASP A 218 17.43 -4.59 -5.80
N GLU A 219 17.41 -4.20 -4.52
CA GLU A 219 18.18 -4.89 -3.48
C GLU A 219 17.71 -6.34 -3.29
N MET A 220 16.40 -6.57 -3.26
CA MET A 220 15.83 -7.93 -3.19
C MET A 220 16.20 -8.74 -4.44
N PHE A 221 16.13 -8.15 -5.64
CA PHE A 221 16.56 -8.81 -6.87
C PHE A 221 18.03 -9.24 -6.80
N ARG A 222 18.92 -8.39 -6.30
CA ARG A 222 20.34 -8.72 -6.09
C ARG A 222 20.54 -9.85 -5.09
N ILE A 223 19.73 -9.93 -4.02
CA ILE A 223 19.74 -11.06 -3.10
C ILE A 223 19.38 -12.35 -3.83
N ALA A 224 18.32 -12.35 -4.64
CA ALA A 224 17.89 -13.52 -5.40
C ALA A 224 19.02 -14.05 -6.31
N GLN A 225 19.78 -13.16 -6.94
CA GLN A 225 20.90 -13.53 -7.82
C GLN A 225 22.04 -14.26 -7.08
N THR A 226 22.09 -14.24 -5.76
CA THR A 226 23.08 -14.99 -4.97
C THR A 226 22.70 -16.45 -4.76
N TYR A 227 21.47 -16.82 -5.03
CA TYR A 227 20.95 -18.18 -4.90
C TYR A 227 20.88 -18.87 -6.26
N LYS A 228 20.80 -20.18 -6.24
CA LYS A 228 20.57 -20.95 -7.46
C LYS A 228 19.17 -20.64 -8.00
N GLU A 229 19.09 -20.30 -9.27
CA GLU A 229 17.80 -20.03 -9.92
C GLU A 229 16.82 -21.20 -9.75
N GLY A 230 15.61 -20.91 -9.31
CA GLY A 230 14.57 -21.89 -9.03
C GLY A 230 14.70 -22.63 -7.70
N SER A 231 15.71 -22.33 -6.87
CA SER A 231 15.77 -22.82 -5.50
C SER A 231 14.67 -22.21 -4.63
N GLU A 232 14.41 -22.82 -3.50
CA GLU A 232 13.40 -22.31 -2.55
C GLU A 232 13.77 -20.89 -2.08
N GLU A 233 15.02 -20.66 -1.75
CA GLU A 233 15.53 -19.35 -1.31
C GLU A 233 15.39 -18.29 -2.40
N TYR A 234 15.70 -18.66 -3.66
CA TYR A 234 15.51 -17.78 -4.82
C TYR A 234 14.03 -17.36 -4.97
N ASN A 235 13.13 -18.34 -4.93
CA ASN A 235 11.71 -18.11 -5.09
C ASN A 235 11.13 -17.27 -3.94
N GLU A 236 11.55 -17.54 -2.70
CA GLU A 236 11.10 -16.84 -1.50
C GLU A 236 11.36 -15.33 -1.59
N VAL A 237 12.51 -14.92 -2.11
CA VAL A 237 12.85 -13.48 -2.25
C VAL A 237 11.82 -12.75 -3.11
N PHE A 238 11.42 -13.31 -4.24
CA PHE A 238 10.42 -12.70 -5.13
C PHE A 238 9.02 -12.65 -4.52
N LEU A 239 8.65 -13.67 -3.73
CA LEU A 239 7.38 -13.69 -3.02
C LEU A 239 7.35 -12.66 -1.88
N ILE A 240 8.45 -12.47 -1.17
CA ILE A 240 8.59 -11.39 -0.18
C ILE A 240 8.50 -10.02 -0.87
N ALA A 241 9.18 -9.85 -2.01
CA ALA A 241 9.17 -8.59 -2.75
C ALA A 241 7.76 -8.14 -3.14
N VAL A 242 6.95 -9.04 -3.69
CA VAL A 242 5.55 -8.73 -4.08
C VAL A 242 4.64 -8.56 -2.86
N LYS A 243 4.88 -9.31 -1.79
CA LYS A 243 4.13 -9.16 -0.53
C LYS A 243 4.34 -7.79 0.11
N GLN A 244 5.57 -7.29 0.11
CA GLN A 244 5.92 -5.96 0.62
C GLN A 244 5.46 -4.83 -0.32
N ASN A 245 5.38 -5.11 -1.62
CA ASN A 245 5.05 -4.13 -2.66
C ASN A 245 3.96 -4.67 -3.59
N PRO A 246 2.72 -4.85 -3.09
CA PRO A 246 1.66 -5.59 -3.79
C PRO A 246 1.19 -4.95 -5.09
N ASP A 247 1.47 -3.67 -5.29
CA ASP A 247 1.09 -2.94 -6.51
C ASP A 247 2.29 -2.56 -7.40
N HIS A 248 3.51 -3.02 -7.04
CA HIS A 248 4.70 -2.72 -7.84
C HIS A 248 4.74 -3.58 -9.11
N PRO A 249 4.78 -2.96 -10.31
CA PRO A 249 4.60 -3.69 -11.56
C PRO A 249 5.71 -4.71 -11.87
N VAL A 250 6.96 -4.44 -11.48
CA VAL A 250 8.07 -5.39 -11.68
C VAL A 250 8.03 -6.51 -10.65
N ALA A 251 7.70 -6.22 -9.39
CA ALA A 251 7.56 -7.25 -8.35
C ALA A 251 6.45 -8.24 -8.71
N ASN A 252 5.32 -7.76 -9.24
CA ASN A 252 4.24 -8.60 -9.72
C ASN A 252 4.66 -9.46 -10.93
N LEU A 253 5.38 -8.88 -11.89
CA LEU A 253 5.88 -9.65 -13.04
C LEU A 253 6.80 -10.80 -12.62
N ASN A 254 7.76 -10.52 -11.75
CA ASN A 254 8.70 -11.54 -11.28
C ASN A 254 8.01 -12.60 -10.40
N ALA A 255 7.04 -12.21 -9.58
CA ALA A 255 6.21 -13.16 -8.83
C ALA A 255 5.34 -14.04 -9.75
N ALA A 256 4.85 -13.50 -10.87
CA ALA A 256 4.14 -14.28 -11.87
C ALA A 256 5.02 -15.39 -12.45
N CYS A 257 6.30 -15.10 -12.73
CA CYS A 257 7.26 -16.10 -13.19
C CYS A 257 7.45 -17.22 -12.15
N ILE A 258 7.53 -16.88 -10.86
CA ILE A 258 7.60 -17.88 -9.78
C ILE A 258 6.35 -18.76 -9.75
N ALA A 259 5.16 -18.14 -9.80
CA ALA A 259 3.89 -18.86 -9.81
C ALA A 259 3.75 -19.81 -11.03
N LEU A 260 4.16 -19.36 -12.21
CA LEU A 260 4.16 -20.19 -13.42
C LEU A 260 5.09 -21.40 -13.30
N ARG A 261 6.29 -21.23 -12.75
CA ARG A 261 7.20 -22.34 -12.46
C ARG A 261 6.62 -23.36 -11.48
N ALA A 262 5.84 -22.87 -10.51
CA ALA A 262 5.14 -23.72 -9.55
C ALA A 262 3.84 -24.36 -10.11
N GLY A 263 3.42 -23.99 -11.32
CA GLY A 263 2.16 -24.44 -11.92
C GLY A 263 0.91 -23.75 -11.37
N ASP A 264 1.05 -22.71 -10.57
CA ASP A 264 -0.06 -21.94 -9.99
C ASP A 264 -0.57 -20.87 -10.98
N LYS A 265 -1.47 -21.32 -11.87
CA LYS A 265 -2.10 -20.46 -12.88
C LYS A 265 -2.91 -19.33 -12.29
N THR A 266 -3.59 -19.56 -11.18
CA THR A 266 -4.45 -18.56 -10.53
C THR A 266 -3.63 -17.42 -9.94
N ALA A 267 -2.59 -17.74 -9.19
CA ALA A 267 -1.68 -16.73 -8.67
C ALA A 267 -0.95 -15.98 -9.80
N ALA A 268 -0.50 -16.70 -10.83
CA ALA A 268 0.15 -16.09 -11.99
C ALA A 268 -0.74 -15.07 -12.70
N ALA A 269 -2.01 -15.42 -12.95
CA ALA A 269 -2.98 -14.50 -13.56
C ALA A 269 -3.15 -13.22 -12.73
N GLY A 270 -3.32 -13.34 -11.41
CA GLY A 270 -3.47 -12.19 -10.52
C GLY A 270 -2.24 -11.27 -10.50
N TYR A 271 -1.04 -11.83 -10.53
CA TYR A 271 0.18 -11.03 -10.64
C TYR A 271 0.34 -10.36 -12.01
N LEU A 272 -0.01 -11.06 -13.09
CA LEU A 272 0.10 -10.52 -14.45
C LEU A 272 -0.87 -9.35 -14.72
N GLU A 273 -2.01 -9.30 -14.04
CA GLU A 273 -2.91 -8.15 -14.11
C GLU A 273 -2.27 -6.85 -13.65
N LYS A 274 -1.38 -6.93 -12.64
CA LYS A 274 -0.65 -5.79 -12.07
C LYS A 274 0.72 -5.55 -12.68
N ALA A 275 1.21 -6.48 -13.51
CA ALA A 275 2.51 -6.38 -14.14
C ALA A 275 2.55 -5.32 -15.24
N MET A 276 3.71 -4.70 -15.43
CA MET A 276 3.90 -3.70 -16.48
C MET A 276 3.88 -4.33 -17.87
N PRO A 277 3.39 -3.64 -18.90
CA PRO A 277 3.51 -4.05 -20.30
C PRO A 277 4.99 -4.08 -20.72
N CYS A 278 5.49 -5.24 -21.09
CA CYS A 278 6.86 -5.45 -21.58
C CYS A 278 6.99 -6.84 -22.21
N ALA A 279 8.11 -7.10 -22.86
CA ALA A 279 8.39 -8.39 -23.51
C ALA A 279 8.35 -9.57 -22.52
N GLU A 280 8.88 -9.37 -21.31
CA GLU A 280 8.87 -10.40 -20.25
C GLU A 280 7.44 -10.74 -19.81
N ARG A 281 6.54 -9.75 -19.76
CA ARG A 281 5.12 -10.00 -19.46
C ARG A 281 4.44 -10.76 -20.59
N ASP A 282 4.71 -10.40 -21.84
CA ASP A 282 4.15 -11.14 -22.99
C ASP A 282 4.61 -12.60 -22.97
N LEU A 283 5.89 -12.84 -22.69
CA LEU A 283 6.45 -14.19 -22.54
C LEU A 283 5.75 -14.96 -21.40
N ALA A 284 5.61 -14.35 -20.23
CA ALA A 284 4.96 -14.98 -19.07
C ALA A 284 3.47 -15.24 -19.32
N THR A 285 2.77 -14.29 -19.94
CA THR A 285 1.36 -14.46 -20.31
C THR A 285 1.22 -15.58 -21.34
N GLY A 286 2.13 -15.67 -22.31
CA GLY A 286 2.18 -16.76 -23.28
C GLY A 286 2.33 -18.12 -22.61
N VAL A 287 3.19 -18.25 -21.59
CA VAL A 287 3.33 -19.47 -20.80
C VAL A 287 2.03 -19.81 -20.06
N LEU A 288 1.37 -18.81 -19.44
CA LEU A 288 0.08 -19.02 -18.81
C LEU A 288 -0.97 -19.53 -19.81
N ARG A 289 -1.09 -18.89 -20.97
CA ARG A 289 -2.04 -19.32 -22.03
C ARG A 289 -1.73 -20.72 -22.56
N MET A 290 -0.46 -21.06 -22.71
CA MET A 290 -0.05 -22.41 -23.06
C MET A 290 -0.49 -23.44 -21.99
N MET A 291 -0.30 -23.14 -20.71
CA MET A 291 -0.73 -24.00 -19.59
C MET A 291 -2.27 -24.12 -19.49
N GLU A 292 -3.01 -23.15 -20.01
CA GLU A 292 -4.48 -23.16 -20.11
C GLU A 292 -4.98 -23.86 -21.38
N GLY A 293 -4.10 -24.22 -22.30
CA GLY A 293 -4.45 -24.85 -23.59
C GLY A 293 -4.84 -23.86 -24.69
N HIS A 294 -4.62 -22.57 -24.49
CA HIS A 294 -4.91 -21.52 -25.48
C HIS A 294 -3.74 -21.34 -26.44
N VAL A 295 -3.53 -22.30 -27.32
CA VAL A 295 -2.35 -22.43 -28.18
C VAL A 295 -2.12 -21.22 -29.09
N GLU A 296 -3.18 -20.76 -29.79
CA GLU A 296 -3.06 -19.63 -30.73
C GLU A 296 -2.71 -18.31 -30.04
N GLU A 297 -3.23 -18.09 -28.83
CA GLU A 297 -2.92 -16.91 -28.06
C GLU A 297 -1.49 -16.96 -27.52
N ALA A 298 -1.07 -18.12 -27.04
CA ALA A 298 0.31 -18.36 -26.61
C ALA A 298 1.32 -18.13 -27.74
N GLU A 299 1.04 -18.66 -28.96
CA GLU A 299 1.89 -18.46 -30.14
C GLU A 299 2.08 -16.97 -30.44
N ARG A 300 1.00 -16.19 -30.51
CA ARG A 300 1.05 -14.75 -30.76
C ARG A 300 1.89 -14.00 -29.72
N LEU A 301 1.74 -14.35 -28.44
CA LEU A 301 2.49 -13.73 -27.36
C LEU A 301 3.98 -14.07 -27.40
N PHE A 302 4.35 -15.32 -27.73
CA PHE A 302 5.74 -15.71 -27.91
C PHE A 302 6.37 -15.03 -29.13
N GLU A 303 5.63 -14.90 -30.24
CA GLU A 303 6.10 -14.13 -31.39
C GLU A 303 6.32 -12.66 -31.07
N ALA A 304 5.45 -12.04 -30.26
CA ALA A 304 5.61 -10.67 -29.80
C ALA A 304 6.87 -10.53 -28.92
N ALA A 305 7.11 -11.47 -28.01
CA ALA A 305 8.30 -11.49 -27.17
C ALA A 305 9.60 -11.71 -27.99
N ASP A 306 9.57 -12.56 -29.03
CA ASP A 306 10.72 -12.73 -29.97
C ASP A 306 11.06 -11.39 -30.68
N LYS A 307 10.06 -10.73 -31.23
CA LYS A 307 10.20 -9.43 -31.91
C LYS A 307 10.72 -8.33 -30.96
N ALA A 308 10.35 -8.41 -29.67
CA ALA A 308 10.76 -7.47 -28.64
C ALA A 308 12.15 -7.78 -28.02
N GLY A 309 12.83 -8.85 -28.46
CA GLY A 309 14.21 -9.13 -28.11
C GLY A 309 14.44 -10.38 -27.26
N LEU A 310 13.38 -11.03 -26.73
CA LEU A 310 13.48 -12.28 -25.95
C LEU A 310 13.48 -13.52 -26.88
N ARG A 311 14.43 -13.52 -27.83
CA ARG A 311 14.49 -14.52 -28.92
C ARG A 311 14.69 -15.93 -28.44
N GLU A 312 15.60 -16.13 -27.51
CA GLU A 312 15.99 -17.44 -27.05
C GLU A 312 14.84 -18.12 -26.32
N GLU A 313 14.25 -17.43 -25.35
CA GLU A 313 13.15 -17.91 -24.52
C GLU A 313 11.88 -18.12 -25.36
N ALA A 314 11.54 -17.16 -26.19
CA ALA A 314 10.34 -17.20 -27.01
C ALA A 314 10.41 -18.35 -28.04
N ARG A 315 11.51 -18.53 -28.74
CA ARG A 315 11.69 -19.63 -29.71
C ARG A 315 11.74 -20.99 -29.03
N HIS A 316 12.31 -21.07 -27.83
CA HIS A 316 12.25 -22.29 -27.04
C HIS A 316 10.80 -22.67 -26.71
N ASN A 317 10.00 -21.72 -26.28
CA ASN A 317 8.59 -21.95 -25.96
C ASN A 317 7.76 -22.27 -27.22
N LEU A 318 8.06 -21.64 -28.35
CA LEU A 318 7.43 -21.96 -29.64
C LEU A 318 7.73 -23.39 -30.09
N ARG A 319 8.95 -23.89 -29.86
CA ARG A 319 9.31 -25.30 -30.13
C ARG A 319 8.54 -26.29 -29.26
N ILE A 320 8.32 -25.94 -27.99
CA ILE A 320 7.48 -26.76 -27.11
C ILE A 320 6.03 -26.78 -27.61
N LEU A 321 5.53 -25.64 -28.06
CA LEU A 321 4.16 -25.46 -28.53
C LEU A 321 3.91 -26.18 -29.88
N HIS A 322 4.92 -26.17 -30.78
CA HIS A 322 4.88 -26.71 -32.14
C HIS A 322 6.15 -27.50 -32.48
N PRO A 323 6.32 -28.72 -31.91
CA PRO A 323 7.53 -29.51 -32.15
C PRO A 323 7.77 -29.88 -33.62
N GLU A 324 6.70 -29.90 -34.41
CA GLU A 324 6.74 -30.24 -35.83
C GLU A 324 7.21 -29.09 -36.73
N ARG A 325 7.27 -27.88 -36.25
CA ARG A 325 7.66 -26.67 -37.02
C ARG A 325 9.11 -26.20 -36.79
N TYR A 326 9.75 -26.71 -35.74
CA TYR A 326 11.05 -26.31 -35.27
C TYR A 326 11.89 -27.55 -34.93
#